data_0e73e1a95b0fc2fba10e27f53ec8ff04
#
_entry.id   0e73e1a95b0fc2fba10e27f53ec8ff04
#
_cell.length_a   1.000
_cell.length_b   1.000
_cell.length_c   1.000
_cell.angle_alpha   90.00
_cell.angle_beta   90.00
_cell.angle_gamma   90.00
#
_symmetry.space_group_name_H-M   'P 1'
#
loop_
_entity.id
_entity.type
_entity.pdbx_description
1 polymer ?
#
loop_
_entity_poly.entity_id
_entity_poly.type
_entity_poly.pdbx_seq_one_letter_code
_entity_poly.pdbx_strand_id
1 'polypeptide(L)'
;MKNKSLEIGLLLASMFLPLMLGGCNRAVDAAAEAPPPPNVVPDVDLSLFAVEHPEQFPLIEATAHPAVSELVVTGSVTPDVSRNVPVVSLASGRVVAIHARLGDTVKKGQLLLTIRSDDVAGGFDAYRKAVADELLARKQLNRAVDLYAHGAIAEQDLEVAKDTAEDAKVTLETATEHLRLLGNDPDKPMGIVDIVAPIAGVITDQQVTNAATVQAYSSPSPFTISDVSSVWIVCDVYENDMANVRLGDTAEITLNAYPDHPFKGRVSNIGMILDPGIRTAKVRIEVPNPGILRLGMFAKATFRGQTKEMHTVVPASAVLHMHDRDFVFVPAPDKKFRRVGVVGGDVLPDNPNLQEIKSGLKPGQQVVSNALVLDHVLAQ
;
A
#
# COMPACT_ATOMS: atom_id res chain seq x y z
N MET A 1 24.17 45.20 0.05
CA MET A 1 24.53 45.99 -1.13
C MET A 1 23.21 46.49 -1.70
N LYS A 2 22.71 47.70 -1.40
CA LYS A 2 22.90 48.92 -2.15
C LYS A 2 22.40 48.76 -3.59
N ASN A 3 21.37 49.40 -4.11
CA ASN A 3 21.14 50.87 -4.26
C ASN A 3 19.65 51.04 -4.64
N LYS A 4 18.92 52.01 -4.07
CA LYS A 4 18.85 53.46 -4.38
C LYS A 4 18.20 53.72 -5.74
N SER A 5 17.03 54.30 -5.68
CA SER A 5 16.66 55.71 -5.92
C SER A 5 16.28 56.02 -7.35
N LEU A 6 15.20 56.72 -7.62
CA LEU A 6 15.21 58.16 -7.80
C LEU A 6 13.78 58.71 -7.99
N GLU A 7 13.46 59.70 -7.20
CA GLU A 7 12.41 60.70 -7.39
C GLU A 7 12.64 61.54 -8.66
N ILE A 8 11.60 62.25 -9.10
CA ILE A 8 11.52 63.60 -9.69
C ILE A 8 10.05 63.70 -10.14
N GLY A 9 9.12 64.49 -9.68
CA GLY A 9 9.17 65.87 -9.21
C GLY A 9 9.08 66.84 -10.40
N LEU A 10 7.88 67.36 -10.71
CA LEU A 10 7.82 68.74 -11.20
C LEU A 10 6.39 69.35 -11.10
N LEU A 11 6.30 70.37 -10.30
CA LEU A 11 5.29 71.43 -10.27
C LEU A 11 5.26 72.25 -11.56
N LEU A 12 4.08 72.86 -11.88
CA LEU A 12 3.84 74.17 -12.45
C LEU A 12 2.33 74.34 -12.60
N ALA A 13 1.63 75.08 -11.79
CA ALA A 13 1.51 76.52 -11.56
C ALA A 13 0.74 77.22 -12.68
N SER A 14 -0.43 77.70 -12.26
CA SER A 14 -1.06 79.00 -12.53
C SER A 14 -1.48 79.36 -13.96
N MET A 15 -2.80 79.63 -14.12
CA MET A 15 -3.20 80.99 -14.52
C MET A 15 -4.70 81.16 -14.54
N PHE A 16 -5.18 82.11 -13.71
CA PHE A 16 -6.55 82.66 -13.59
C PHE A 16 -6.94 83.39 -14.90
N LEU A 17 -8.23 83.21 -15.31
CA LEU A 17 -8.97 84.27 -16.00
C LEU A 17 -10.47 84.04 -15.80
N PRO A 18 -11.23 84.94 -15.21
CA PRO A 18 -12.68 84.87 -15.10
C PRO A 18 -13.30 85.55 -16.32
N LEU A 19 -14.17 84.86 -17.02
CA LEU A 19 -15.08 85.52 -17.96
C LEU A 19 -16.53 85.37 -17.48
N MET A 20 -17.06 86.48 -17.03
CA MET A 20 -18.47 86.67 -16.76
C MET A 20 -19.25 86.61 -18.09
N LEU A 21 -20.21 85.72 -18.17
CA LEU A 21 -21.38 85.91 -19.10
C LEU A 21 -22.61 85.36 -18.40
N GLY A 22 -23.52 86.29 -18.17
CA GLY A 22 -24.86 86.07 -17.65
C GLY A 22 -25.66 85.22 -18.65
N GLY A 23 -26.26 84.16 -18.14
CA GLY A 23 -27.15 83.28 -18.91
C GLY A 23 -28.44 83.05 -18.06
N CYS A 24 -29.54 83.36 -18.67
CA CYS A 24 -30.88 83.32 -18.11
C CYS A 24 -31.20 82.03 -17.31
N ASN A 25 -31.68 82.30 -16.10
CA ASN A 25 -32.27 81.30 -15.21
C ASN A 25 -33.61 80.86 -15.79
N ARG A 26 -33.61 79.76 -16.57
CA ARG A 26 -34.84 79.03 -16.96
C ARG A 26 -34.93 77.85 -15.98
N ALA A 27 -35.87 77.95 -15.08
CA ALA A 27 -36.14 76.82 -14.19
C ALA A 27 -36.54 75.61 -15.05
N VAL A 28 -35.61 74.67 -15.18
CA VAL A 28 -35.89 73.36 -15.78
C VAL A 28 -36.60 72.56 -14.72
N ASP A 29 -37.81 72.14 -15.04
CA ASP A 29 -38.57 71.26 -14.16
C ASP A 29 -37.93 69.86 -14.20
N ALA A 30 -37.11 69.56 -13.20
CA ALA A 30 -36.37 68.33 -13.09
C ALA A 30 -37.24 67.07 -13.01
N ALA A 31 -38.54 67.27 -12.82
CA ALA A 31 -39.50 66.15 -12.82
C ALA A 31 -39.96 65.72 -14.24
N ALA A 32 -39.77 66.59 -15.26
CA ALA A 32 -40.17 66.30 -16.64
C ALA A 32 -39.09 65.62 -17.49
N GLU A 33 -37.81 65.62 -17.02
CA GLU A 33 -36.68 64.98 -17.69
C GLU A 33 -36.15 63.72 -16.99
N ALA A 34 -36.83 63.25 -15.94
CA ALA A 34 -36.45 61.96 -15.33
C ALA A 34 -36.75 60.83 -16.33
N PRO A 35 -35.76 60.01 -16.68
CA PRO A 35 -36.03 58.82 -17.51
C PRO A 35 -37.08 57.98 -16.82
N PRO A 36 -38.01 57.34 -17.57
CA PRO A 36 -39.00 56.46 -16.97
C PRO A 36 -38.30 55.40 -16.10
N PRO A 37 -38.91 55.06 -14.94
CA PRO A 37 -38.33 54.05 -14.06
C PRO A 37 -38.05 52.78 -14.87
N PRO A 38 -36.86 52.12 -14.67
CA PRO A 38 -36.57 50.93 -15.42
C PRO A 38 -37.66 49.89 -15.18
N ASN A 39 -38.25 49.41 -16.25
CA ASN A 39 -39.19 48.32 -16.20
C ASN A 39 -38.41 47.10 -15.76
N VAL A 40 -38.46 46.75 -14.46
CA VAL A 40 -37.84 45.54 -13.93
C VAL A 40 -38.65 44.36 -14.48
N VAL A 41 -38.20 43.83 -15.60
CA VAL A 41 -38.69 42.53 -16.07
C VAL A 41 -38.30 41.53 -15.03
N PRO A 42 -39.22 40.82 -14.37
CA PRO A 42 -38.84 39.80 -13.41
C PRO A 42 -37.92 38.78 -14.12
N ASP A 43 -36.81 38.48 -13.48
CA ASP A 43 -35.86 37.48 -13.96
C ASP A 43 -36.62 36.17 -14.19
N VAL A 44 -36.66 35.69 -15.41
CA VAL A 44 -37.36 34.45 -15.74
C VAL A 44 -36.54 33.33 -15.12
N ASP A 45 -37.04 32.70 -14.07
CA ASP A 45 -36.41 31.52 -13.44
C ASP A 45 -36.39 30.36 -14.45
N LEU A 46 -35.30 30.22 -15.16
CA LEU A 46 -35.07 29.18 -16.18
C LEU A 46 -35.14 27.76 -15.63
N SER A 47 -35.22 27.60 -14.31
CA SER A 47 -35.41 26.29 -13.65
C SER A 47 -36.88 25.91 -13.48
N LEU A 48 -37.84 26.85 -13.73
CA LEU A 48 -39.27 26.65 -13.57
C LEU A 48 -39.95 26.38 -14.93
N PHE A 49 -40.60 25.24 -15.02
CA PHE A 49 -41.28 24.77 -16.22
C PHE A 49 -42.79 24.65 -15.99
N ALA A 50 -43.56 25.19 -16.89
CA ALA A 50 -45.02 25.00 -16.91
C ALA A 50 -45.38 23.92 -17.93
N VAL A 51 -46.29 23.00 -17.55
CA VAL A 51 -46.80 21.95 -18.44
C VAL A 51 -48.33 22.08 -18.52
N GLU A 52 -48.89 21.74 -19.67
CA GLU A 52 -50.34 21.83 -19.89
C GLU A 52 -51.12 20.84 -19.03
N HIS A 53 -50.56 19.65 -18.79
CA HIS A 53 -51.18 18.54 -18.08
C HIS A 53 -50.33 18.02 -16.92
N PRO A 54 -50.14 18.77 -15.81
CA PRO A 54 -49.29 18.39 -14.70
C PRO A 54 -49.78 17.11 -13.97
N GLU A 55 -51.04 16.74 -14.08
CA GLU A 55 -51.66 15.54 -13.51
C GLU A 55 -51.14 14.24 -14.15
N GLN A 56 -50.52 14.31 -15.32
CA GLN A 56 -49.94 13.15 -15.99
C GLN A 56 -48.55 12.75 -15.39
N PHE A 57 -47.99 13.58 -14.53
CA PHE A 57 -46.69 13.33 -13.89
C PHE A 57 -46.89 13.02 -12.41
N PRO A 58 -47.02 11.72 -12.07
CA PRO A 58 -47.20 11.31 -10.69
C PRO A 58 -46.02 11.69 -9.83
N LEU A 59 -46.33 12.21 -8.65
CA LEU A 59 -45.31 12.56 -7.65
C LEU A 59 -45.07 11.38 -6.73
N ILE A 60 -43.79 11.21 -6.36
CA ILE A 60 -43.36 10.23 -5.39
C ILE A 60 -42.52 10.92 -4.32
N GLU A 61 -42.61 10.46 -3.10
CA GLU A 61 -41.86 11.02 -1.99
C GLU A 61 -40.46 10.40 -1.92
N ALA A 62 -39.44 11.26 -1.78
CA ALA A 62 -38.07 10.83 -1.51
C ALA A 62 -38.03 10.23 -0.11
N THR A 63 -37.58 8.98 -0.01
CA THR A 63 -37.55 8.26 1.26
C THR A 63 -36.13 8.22 1.84
N ALA A 64 -36.04 8.07 3.17
CA ALA A 64 -34.78 7.87 3.83
C ALA A 64 -34.43 6.37 3.88
N HIS A 65 -33.31 5.99 3.36
CA HIS A 65 -32.79 4.61 3.38
C HIS A 65 -31.48 4.53 4.16
N PRO A 66 -31.35 3.57 5.11
CA PRO A 66 -30.10 3.41 5.82
C PRO A 66 -29.05 2.80 4.89
N ALA A 67 -28.07 3.57 4.49
CA ALA A 67 -26.93 3.13 3.71
C ALA A 67 -25.71 2.98 4.62
N VAL A 68 -24.87 2.00 4.31
CA VAL A 68 -23.57 1.82 4.94
C VAL A 68 -22.54 2.42 4.00
N SER A 69 -21.75 3.35 4.49
CA SER A 69 -20.63 3.89 3.71
C SER A 69 -19.68 2.75 3.32
N GLU A 70 -19.42 2.58 2.04
CA GLU A 70 -18.45 1.63 1.53
C GLU A 70 -17.22 2.40 1.01
N LEU A 71 -16.04 2.02 1.52
CA LEU A 71 -14.77 2.49 1.00
C LEU A 71 -14.12 1.38 0.19
N VAL A 72 -13.95 1.64 -1.11
CA VAL A 72 -13.28 0.70 -2.02
C VAL A 72 -11.89 1.24 -2.34
N VAL A 73 -10.87 0.46 -1.99
CA VAL A 73 -9.47 0.80 -2.27
C VAL A 73 -8.79 -0.30 -3.07
N THR A 74 -7.81 0.08 -3.86
CA THR A 74 -7.00 -0.86 -4.64
C THR A 74 -5.71 -1.19 -3.92
N GLY A 75 -5.22 -2.39 -4.16
CA GLY A 75 -3.97 -2.86 -3.57
C GLY A 75 -3.37 -4.02 -4.35
N SER A 76 -2.33 -4.60 -3.80
CA SER A 76 -1.66 -5.77 -4.38
C SER A 76 -1.38 -6.83 -3.32
N VAL A 77 -1.36 -8.09 -3.78
CA VAL A 77 -0.98 -9.23 -2.96
C VAL A 77 0.53 -9.22 -2.75
N THR A 78 0.96 -9.15 -1.50
CA THR A 78 2.38 -9.17 -1.12
C THR A 78 2.64 -10.28 -0.09
N PRO A 79 3.88 -10.78 0.02
CA PRO A 79 4.20 -11.71 1.09
C PRO A 79 4.17 -10.99 2.44
N ASP A 80 3.87 -11.74 3.49
CA ASP A 80 4.12 -11.28 4.85
C ASP A 80 5.64 -11.21 5.09
N VAL A 81 6.17 -10.00 5.29
CA VAL A 81 7.62 -9.80 5.49
C VAL A 81 8.15 -10.51 6.73
N SER A 82 7.32 -10.78 7.74
CA SER A 82 7.73 -11.55 8.93
C SER A 82 7.92 -13.04 8.62
N ARG A 83 7.33 -13.52 7.53
CA ARG A 83 7.41 -14.90 7.04
C ARG A 83 8.28 -15.04 5.78
N ASN A 84 9.03 -13.99 5.46
CA ASN A 84 9.91 -13.93 4.30
C ASN A 84 11.36 -14.08 4.76
N VAL A 85 11.96 -15.24 4.51
CA VAL A 85 13.27 -15.61 5.04
C VAL A 85 14.28 -15.70 3.91
N PRO A 86 15.31 -14.83 3.92
CA PRO A 86 16.44 -14.96 3.00
C PRO A 86 17.26 -16.19 3.35
N VAL A 87 17.64 -16.96 2.34
CA VAL A 87 18.56 -18.10 2.47
C VAL A 87 19.98 -17.56 2.40
N VAL A 88 20.70 -17.66 3.51
CA VAL A 88 22.05 -17.13 3.62
C VAL A 88 23.06 -18.27 3.43
N SER A 89 24.13 -18.03 2.66
CA SER A 89 25.28 -18.93 2.61
C SER A 89 26.22 -18.68 3.78
N LEU A 90 26.63 -19.74 4.44
CA LEU A 90 27.60 -19.67 5.55
C LEU A 90 29.04 -19.60 5.08
N ALA A 91 29.34 -20.00 3.83
CA ALA A 91 30.65 -19.99 3.25
C ALA A 91 30.62 -19.35 1.85
N SER A 92 31.77 -18.79 1.45
CA SER A 92 31.92 -18.27 0.09
C SER A 92 32.32 -19.41 -0.85
N GLY A 93 31.81 -19.39 -2.08
CA GLY A 93 32.13 -20.44 -3.02
C GLY A 93 31.46 -20.31 -4.37
N ARG A 94 31.81 -21.21 -5.28
CA ARG A 94 31.23 -21.29 -6.61
C ARG A 94 30.08 -22.30 -6.64
N VAL A 95 28.96 -21.94 -7.21
CA VAL A 95 27.80 -22.81 -7.41
C VAL A 95 28.16 -23.96 -8.34
N VAL A 96 27.96 -25.18 -7.84
CA VAL A 96 28.17 -26.44 -8.58
C VAL A 96 26.86 -26.95 -9.13
N ALA A 97 25.79 -26.91 -8.32
CA ALA A 97 24.46 -27.38 -8.71
C ALA A 97 23.38 -26.56 -8.02
N ILE A 98 22.27 -26.37 -8.75
CA ILE A 98 21.05 -25.75 -8.23
C ILE A 98 19.96 -26.82 -8.28
N HIS A 99 19.34 -27.11 -7.14
CA HIS A 99 18.36 -28.18 -6.96
C HIS A 99 16.92 -27.68 -6.85
N ALA A 100 16.74 -26.37 -6.67
CA ALA A 100 15.43 -25.73 -6.57
C ALA A 100 15.41 -24.44 -7.39
N ARG A 101 14.22 -24.05 -7.87
CA ARG A 101 14.01 -22.91 -8.77
C ARG A 101 12.98 -21.96 -8.22
N LEU A 102 12.94 -20.75 -8.77
CA LEU A 102 11.91 -19.77 -8.51
C LEU A 102 10.50 -20.38 -8.69
N GLY A 103 9.64 -20.21 -7.69
CA GLY A 103 8.27 -20.76 -7.69
C GLY A 103 8.14 -22.17 -7.11
N ASP A 104 9.23 -22.88 -6.85
CA ASP A 104 9.17 -24.22 -6.25
C ASP A 104 8.72 -24.13 -4.78
N THR A 105 7.89 -25.11 -4.39
CA THR A 105 7.55 -25.33 -2.98
C THR A 105 8.59 -26.23 -2.33
N VAL A 106 9.18 -25.77 -1.25
CA VAL A 106 10.27 -26.44 -0.54
C VAL A 106 9.90 -26.75 0.90
N LYS A 107 10.47 -27.83 1.43
CA LYS A 107 10.34 -28.21 2.84
C LYS A 107 11.55 -27.70 3.64
N LYS A 108 11.39 -27.44 4.92
CA LYS A 108 12.50 -27.15 5.82
C LYS A 108 13.58 -28.25 5.72
N GLY A 109 14.84 -27.85 5.54
CA GLY A 109 15.98 -28.77 5.38
C GLY A 109 16.15 -29.33 3.97
N GLN A 110 15.29 -28.97 3.01
CA GLN A 110 15.45 -29.38 1.61
C GLN A 110 16.65 -28.71 0.97
N LEU A 111 17.48 -29.48 0.25
CA LEU A 111 18.63 -28.99 -0.48
C LEU A 111 18.20 -28.05 -1.61
N LEU A 112 18.75 -26.84 -1.63
CA LEU A 112 18.46 -25.81 -2.62
C LEU A 112 19.58 -25.64 -3.63
N LEU A 113 20.80 -25.53 -3.16
CA LEU A 113 21.98 -25.44 -4.01
C LEU A 113 23.23 -26.02 -3.30
N THR A 114 24.20 -26.40 -4.10
CA THR A 114 25.46 -26.91 -3.65
C THR A 114 26.58 -26.00 -4.17
N ILE A 115 27.46 -25.55 -3.26
CA ILE A 115 28.61 -24.71 -3.61
C ILE A 115 29.92 -25.45 -3.30
N ARG A 116 30.95 -25.17 -4.08
CA ARG A 116 32.32 -25.53 -3.76
C ARG A 116 32.99 -24.33 -3.09
N SER A 117 33.53 -24.56 -1.90
CA SER A 117 34.05 -23.48 -1.06
C SER A 117 35.54 -23.70 -0.76
N ASP A 118 36.33 -22.67 -1.03
CA ASP A 118 37.76 -22.65 -0.65
C ASP A 118 37.91 -22.40 0.87
N ASP A 119 36.93 -21.70 1.50
CA ASP A 119 36.89 -21.50 2.96
C ASP A 119 36.82 -22.85 3.69
N VAL A 120 35.95 -23.75 3.19
CA VAL A 120 35.80 -25.10 3.73
C VAL A 120 37.05 -25.94 3.48
N ALA A 121 37.64 -25.85 2.31
CA ALA A 121 38.91 -26.56 2.01
C ALA A 121 40.02 -26.11 2.98
N GLY A 122 40.18 -24.80 3.20
CA GLY A 122 41.13 -24.25 4.18
C GLY A 122 40.80 -24.67 5.62
N GLY A 123 39.53 -24.74 5.99
CA GLY A 123 39.07 -25.26 7.28
C GLY A 123 39.45 -26.72 7.50
N PHE A 124 39.32 -27.58 6.48
CA PHE A 124 39.77 -28.98 6.54
C PHE A 124 41.30 -29.12 6.65
N ASP A 125 42.04 -28.29 5.96
CA ASP A 125 43.51 -28.32 6.08
C ASP A 125 43.96 -27.91 7.49
N ALA A 126 43.36 -26.88 8.08
CA ALA A 126 43.57 -26.47 9.46
C ALA A 126 43.22 -27.59 10.46
N TYR A 127 42.05 -28.22 10.27
CA TYR A 127 41.59 -29.34 11.09
C TYR A 127 42.57 -30.52 11.03
N ARG A 128 42.97 -30.97 9.83
CA ARG A 128 43.91 -32.09 9.67
C ARG A 128 45.26 -31.82 10.32
N LYS A 129 45.75 -30.59 10.20
CA LYS A 129 46.95 -30.16 10.87
C LYS A 129 46.78 -30.22 12.38
N ALA A 130 45.71 -29.68 12.92
CA ALA A 130 45.42 -29.69 14.35
C ALA A 130 45.28 -31.12 14.93
N VAL A 131 44.65 -32.04 14.17
CA VAL A 131 44.60 -33.48 14.54
C VAL A 131 46.01 -34.09 14.64
N ALA A 132 46.88 -33.79 13.67
CA ALA A 132 48.26 -34.31 13.67
C ALA A 132 49.08 -33.73 14.82
N ASP A 133 48.97 -32.43 15.07
CA ASP A 133 49.67 -31.72 16.13
C ASP A 133 49.19 -32.21 17.53
N GLU A 134 47.89 -32.42 17.75
CA GLU A 134 47.31 -32.97 18.99
C GLU A 134 47.85 -34.39 19.25
N LEU A 135 47.83 -35.24 18.21
CA LEU A 135 48.33 -36.60 18.34
C LEU A 135 49.82 -36.63 18.70
N LEU A 136 50.63 -35.73 18.11
CA LEU A 136 52.05 -35.61 18.43
C LEU A 136 52.27 -35.13 19.86
N ALA A 137 51.59 -34.04 20.26
CA ALA A 137 51.71 -33.45 21.59
C ALA A 137 51.26 -34.43 22.69
N ARG A 138 50.19 -35.18 22.47
CA ARG A 138 49.72 -36.23 23.37
C ARG A 138 50.74 -37.40 23.53
N LYS A 139 51.36 -37.81 22.43
CA LYS A 139 52.44 -38.81 22.49
C LYS A 139 53.65 -38.28 23.25
N GLN A 140 54.03 -37.02 23.08
CA GLN A 140 55.09 -36.36 23.81
C GLN A 140 54.77 -36.26 25.31
N LEU A 141 53.55 -35.85 25.65
CA LEU A 141 53.08 -35.81 27.03
C LEU A 141 53.15 -37.22 27.69
N ASN A 142 52.61 -38.23 27.02
CA ASN A 142 52.65 -39.61 27.55
C ASN A 142 54.09 -40.07 27.83
N ARG A 143 55.04 -39.75 26.93
CA ARG A 143 56.46 -40.04 27.12
C ARG A 143 57.05 -39.23 28.28
N ALA A 144 56.70 -37.92 28.40
CA ALA A 144 57.22 -37.10 29.49
C ALA A 144 56.67 -37.58 30.85
N VAL A 145 55.41 -38.02 30.93
CA VAL A 145 54.88 -38.65 32.14
C VAL A 145 55.65 -39.89 32.54
N ASP A 146 55.92 -40.75 31.59
CA ASP A 146 56.71 -41.98 31.85
C ASP A 146 58.17 -41.67 32.28
N LEU A 147 58.89 -40.78 31.60
CA LEU A 147 60.20 -40.35 31.96
C LEU A 147 60.31 -39.68 33.33
N TYR A 148 59.30 -38.82 33.66
CA TYR A 148 59.22 -38.16 34.95
C TYR A 148 59.00 -39.19 36.10
N ALA A 149 58.14 -40.15 35.88
CA ALA A 149 57.83 -41.22 36.84
C ALA A 149 59.11 -42.04 37.14
N HIS A 150 60.09 -42.14 36.22
CA HIS A 150 61.38 -42.80 36.40
C HIS A 150 62.51 -41.84 36.78
N GLY A 151 62.21 -40.56 37.08
CA GLY A 151 63.21 -39.57 37.48
C GLY A 151 64.21 -39.12 36.35
N ALA A 152 63.81 -39.31 35.08
CA ALA A 152 64.67 -39.04 33.91
C ALA A 152 64.57 -37.64 33.35
N ILE A 153 63.53 -36.86 33.76
CA ILE A 153 63.35 -35.46 33.38
C ILE A 153 62.94 -34.62 34.58
N ALA A 154 63.08 -33.26 34.46
CA ALA A 154 62.64 -32.32 35.48
C ALA A 154 61.11 -32.10 35.45
N GLU A 155 60.53 -31.66 36.56
CA GLU A 155 59.12 -31.32 36.65
C GLU A 155 58.69 -30.23 35.65
N GLN A 156 59.57 -29.25 35.40
CA GLN A 156 59.40 -28.20 34.39
C GLN A 156 59.18 -28.77 33.00
N ASP A 157 59.91 -29.81 32.61
CA ASP A 157 59.80 -30.47 31.29
C ASP A 157 58.44 -31.18 31.15
N LEU A 158 57.91 -31.77 32.25
CA LEU A 158 56.65 -32.40 32.28
C LEU A 158 55.51 -31.31 32.16
N GLU A 159 55.66 -30.17 32.87
CA GLU A 159 54.68 -29.06 32.79
C GLU A 159 54.62 -28.50 31.36
N VAL A 160 55.75 -28.22 30.72
CA VAL A 160 55.85 -27.79 29.31
C VAL A 160 55.16 -28.79 28.38
N ALA A 161 55.33 -30.09 28.60
CA ALA A 161 54.66 -31.11 27.79
C ALA A 161 53.16 -31.16 28.01
N LYS A 162 52.68 -30.89 29.25
CA LYS A 162 51.25 -30.76 29.56
C LYS A 162 50.63 -29.54 28.88
N ASP A 163 51.27 -28.38 29.02
CA ASP A 163 50.80 -27.14 28.41
C ASP A 163 50.73 -27.26 26.88
N THR A 164 51.79 -27.84 26.26
CA THR A 164 51.81 -28.08 24.80
C THR A 164 50.69 -29.02 24.36
N ALA A 165 50.34 -30.05 25.16
CA ALA A 165 49.26 -30.97 24.83
C ALA A 165 47.88 -30.31 24.99
N GLU A 166 47.71 -29.44 25.98
CA GLU A 166 46.46 -28.69 26.16
C GLU A 166 46.28 -27.67 25.06
N ASP A 167 47.33 -26.91 24.68
CA ASP A 167 47.28 -25.96 23.57
C ASP A 167 46.90 -26.63 22.23
N ALA A 168 47.51 -27.81 21.97
CA ALA A 168 47.17 -28.57 20.77
C ALA A 168 45.73 -29.07 20.76
N LYS A 169 45.23 -29.46 21.93
CA LYS A 169 43.84 -29.88 22.09
C LYS A 169 42.86 -28.73 21.85
N VAL A 170 43.09 -27.54 22.44
CA VAL A 170 42.27 -26.33 22.23
C VAL A 170 42.28 -25.92 20.75
N THR A 171 43.46 -26.04 20.09
CA THR A 171 43.59 -25.76 18.65
C THR A 171 42.71 -26.70 17.81
N LEU A 172 42.69 -28.00 18.14
CA LEU A 172 41.86 -28.99 17.47
C LEU A 172 40.35 -28.72 17.71
N GLU A 173 39.95 -28.41 18.94
CA GLU A 173 38.58 -28.05 19.26
C GLU A 173 38.14 -26.81 18.46
N THR A 174 38.97 -25.78 18.40
CA THR A 174 38.72 -24.56 17.62
C THR A 174 38.56 -24.85 16.13
N ALA A 175 39.45 -25.65 15.54
CA ALA A 175 39.38 -26.03 14.12
C ALA A 175 38.14 -26.88 13.83
N THR A 176 37.75 -27.74 14.75
CA THR A 176 36.51 -28.56 14.67
C THR A 176 35.28 -27.70 14.65
N GLU A 177 35.17 -26.75 15.59
CA GLU A 177 34.02 -25.83 15.65
C GLU A 177 33.97 -24.92 14.44
N HIS A 178 35.10 -24.45 13.92
CA HIS A 178 35.17 -23.66 12.70
C HIS A 178 34.55 -24.40 11.50
N LEU A 179 34.88 -25.68 11.31
CA LEU A 179 34.26 -26.50 10.26
C LEU A 179 32.73 -26.67 10.45
N ARG A 180 32.27 -26.87 11.69
CA ARG A 180 30.84 -26.98 12.00
C ARG A 180 30.09 -25.68 11.69
N LEU A 181 30.68 -24.54 12.01
CA LEU A 181 30.11 -23.22 11.68
C LEU A 181 30.00 -23.02 10.16
N LEU A 182 30.92 -23.59 9.37
CA LEU A 182 30.84 -23.61 7.91
C LEU A 182 29.78 -24.63 7.37
N GLY A 183 29.09 -25.34 8.24
CA GLY A 183 28.05 -26.32 7.86
C GLY A 183 28.64 -27.67 7.42
N ASN A 184 29.91 -28.00 7.80
CA ASN A 184 30.57 -29.21 7.39
C ASN A 184 30.89 -30.14 8.57
N ASP A 185 30.81 -31.43 8.29
CA ASP A 185 31.18 -32.48 9.23
C ASP A 185 32.73 -32.78 9.09
N PRO A 186 33.49 -32.67 10.18
CA PRO A 186 34.92 -32.98 10.17
C PRO A 186 35.27 -34.36 9.60
N ASP A 187 34.34 -35.33 9.76
CA ASP A 187 34.57 -36.72 9.30
C ASP A 187 34.31 -36.92 7.80
N LYS A 188 33.75 -35.90 7.12
CA LYS A 188 33.37 -35.95 5.70
C LYS A 188 33.97 -34.81 4.87
N PRO A 189 35.29 -34.89 4.55
CA PRO A 189 36.00 -33.83 3.86
C PRO A 189 35.60 -33.77 2.37
N MET A 190 34.63 -32.92 2.01
CA MET A 190 34.23 -32.81 0.60
C MET A 190 34.45 -31.44 -0.03
N GLY A 191 34.86 -30.40 0.70
CA GLY A 191 35.01 -29.03 0.19
C GLY A 191 33.75 -28.47 -0.46
N ILE A 192 32.60 -29.08 -0.13
CA ILE A 192 31.28 -28.78 -0.65
C ILE A 192 30.40 -28.33 0.51
N VAL A 193 29.61 -27.29 0.26
CA VAL A 193 28.58 -26.80 1.20
C VAL A 193 27.21 -26.95 0.58
N ASP A 194 26.36 -27.64 1.28
CA ASP A 194 24.95 -27.80 0.92
C ASP A 194 24.13 -26.72 1.61
N ILE A 195 23.52 -25.84 0.80
CA ILE A 195 22.64 -24.78 1.28
C ILE A 195 21.20 -25.31 1.25
N VAL A 196 20.59 -25.37 2.43
CA VAL A 196 19.26 -25.95 2.64
C VAL A 196 18.24 -24.87 3.01
N ALA A 197 16.98 -25.17 2.79
CA ALA A 197 15.86 -24.30 3.14
C ALA A 197 15.72 -24.16 4.67
N PRO A 198 15.78 -22.95 5.25
CA PRO A 198 15.62 -22.72 6.68
C PRO A 198 14.18 -22.92 7.15
N ILE A 199 13.20 -22.68 6.28
CA ILE A 199 11.76 -22.85 6.52
C ILE A 199 11.12 -23.62 5.36
N ALA A 200 9.90 -24.14 5.58
CA ALA A 200 9.05 -24.59 4.49
C ALA A 200 8.34 -23.38 3.86
N GLY A 201 8.12 -23.39 2.56
CA GLY A 201 7.47 -22.30 1.83
C GLY A 201 7.70 -22.37 0.33
N VAL A 202 7.50 -21.26 -0.35
CA VAL A 202 7.73 -21.10 -1.79
C VAL A 202 8.93 -20.19 -2.02
N ILE A 203 9.78 -20.54 -2.98
CA ILE A 203 10.90 -19.70 -3.41
C ILE A 203 10.31 -18.49 -4.18
N THR A 204 10.36 -17.31 -3.56
CA THR A 204 9.79 -16.08 -4.11
C THR A 204 10.82 -15.19 -4.80
N ASP A 205 12.10 -15.43 -4.56
CA ASP A 205 13.21 -14.76 -5.26
C ASP A 205 14.38 -15.70 -5.45
N GLN A 206 15.07 -15.58 -6.59
CA GLN A 206 16.27 -16.34 -6.94
C GLN A 206 17.27 -15.41 -7.61
N GLN A 207 18.38 -15.14 -6.93
CA GLN A 207 19.45 -14.27 -7.40
C GLN A 207 20.70 -15.06 -7.85
N VAL A 208 20.65 -16.40 -7.77
CA VAL A 208 21.78 -17.28 -8.08
C VAL A 208 21.57 -17.98 -9.41
N THR A 209 22.66 -18.12 -10.17
CA THR A 209 22.73 -18.90 -11.41
C THR A 209 23.84 -19.95 -11.34
N ASN A 210 23.80 -20.93 -12.25
CA ASN A 210 24.86 -21.93 -12.35
C ASN A 210 26.22 -21.26 -12.58
N ALA A 211 27.23 -21.77 -11.90
CA ALA A 211 28.60 -21.28 -11.93
C ALA A 211 28.83 -19.86 -11.36
N ALA A 212 27.77 -19.20 -10.81
CA ALA A 212 27.93 -17.95 -10.09
C ALA A 212 28.78 -18.14 -8.81
N THR A 213 29.35 -17.05 -8.33
CA THR A 213 29.99 -17.01 -7.01
C THR A 213 29.00 -16.51 -5.98
N VAL A 214 28.89 -17.26 -4.88
CA VAL A 214 28.13 -16.85 -3.69
C VAL A 214 29.12 -16.44 -2.62
N GLN A 215 28.89 -15.33 -1.95
CA GLN A 215 29.70 -14.87 -0.82
C GLN A 215 28.96 -15.17 0.49
N ALA A 216 29.72 -15.51 1.53
CA ALA A 216 29.14 -15.71 2.86
C ALA A 216 28.48 -14.44 3.37
N TYR A 217 27.30 -14.59 3.95
CA TYR A 217 26.52 -13.51 4.57
C TYR A 217 26.24 -12.31 3.66
N SER A 218 26.33 -12.50 2.33
CA SER A 218 26.12 -11.40 1.37
C SER A 218 24.64 -11.09 1.08
N SER A 219 24.42 -9.85 0.66
CA SER A 219 23.16 -9.41 0.07
C SER A 219 23.41 -8.99 -1.39
N PRO A 220 22.55 -9.39 -2.34
CA PRO A 220 21.33 -10.18 -2.16
C PRO A 220 21.61 -11.65 -1.84
N SER A 221 20.70 -12.29 -1.11
CA SER A 221 20.76 -13.72 -0.80
C SER A 221 20.48 -14.58 -2.05
N PRO A 222 21.07 -15.80 -2.15
CA PRO A 222 20.85 -16.69 -3.29
C PRO A 222 19.36 -16.99 -3.57
N PHE A 223 18.60 -17.19 -2.52
CA PHE A 223 17.16 -17.43 -2.56
C PHE A 223 16.46 -16.66 -1.45
N THR A 224 15.17 -16.39 -1.66
CA THR A 224 14.25 -15.97 -0.62
C THR A 224 13.08 -16.95 -0.58
N ILE A 225 12.74 -17.45 0.60
CA ILE A 225 11.62 -18.36 0.82
C ILE A 225 10.56 -17.65 1.64
N SER A 226 9.33 -17.67 1.14
CA SER A 226 8.16 -17.09 1.81
C SER A 226 7.15 -18.17 2.17
N ASP A 227 6.65 -18.13 3.40
CA ASP A 227 5.45 -18.86 3.75
C ASP A 227 4.24 -18.09 3.22
N VAL A 228 3.62 -18.61 2.18
CA VAL A 228 2.48 -18.01 1.49
C VAL A 228 1.14 -18.56 1.97
N SER A 229 1.08 -19.25 3.11
CA SER A 229 -0.17 -19.72 3.72
C SER A 229 -1.08 -18.57 4.16
N SER A 230 -0.52 -17.42 4.45
CA SER A 230 -1.18 -16.14 4.63
C SER A 230 -0.42 -15.09 3.82
N VAL A 231 -1.15 -14.16 3.23
CA VAL A 231 -0.59 -13.07 2.42
C VAL A 231 -1.14 -11.73 2.91
N TRP A 232 -0.44 -10.69 2.60
CA TRP A 232 -0.92 -9.33 2.82
C TRP A 232 -1.48 -8.76 1.53
N ILE A 233 -2.64 -8.13 1.64
CA ILE A 233 -3.11 -7.18 0.64
C ILE A 233 -2.68 -5.80 1.12
N VAL A 234 -1.75 -5.19 0.41
CA VAL A 234 -1.26 -3.84 0.71
C VAL A 234 -2.03 -2.87 -0.15
N CYS A 235 -2.90 -2.10 0.50
CA CYS A 235 -3.73 -1.08 -0.14
C CYS A 235 -3.19 0.32 0.13
N ASP A 236 -3.42 1.21 -0.84
CA ASP A 236 -3.15 2.63 -0.71
C ASP A 236 -4.44 3.37 -0.36
N VAL A 237 -4.55 3.83 0.90
CA VAL A 237 -5.71 4.57 1.40
C VAL A 237 -5.37 6.05 1.44
N TYR A 238 -6.21 6.88 0.83
CA TYR A 238 -6.02 8.34 0.83
C TYR A 238 -6.22 8.95 2.23
N GLU A 239 -5.54 10.05 2.49
CA GLU A 239 -5.61 10.79 3.75
C GLU A 239 -7.06 11.08 4.17
N ASN A 240 -7.92 11.48 3.23
CA ASN A 240 -9.32 11.81 3.50
C ASN A 240 -10.17 10.61 3.94
N ASP A 241 -9.75 9.40 3.55
CA ASP A 241 -10.48 8.16 3.80
C ASP A 241 -9.94 7.38 5.01
N MET A 242 -8.83 7.85 5.59
CA MET A 242 -8.16 7.18 6.71
C MET A 242 -9.04 7.03 7.95
N ALA A 243 -9.98 7.97 8.17
CA ALA A 243 -10.92 7.91 9.30
C ALA A 243 -11.88 6.70 9.22
N ASN A 244 -12.07 6.14 8.01
CA ASN A 244 -12.97 5.03 7.72
C ASN A 244 -12.31 3.65 7.85
N VAL A 245 -10.99 3.61 8.14
CA VAL A 245 -10.23 2.35 8.26
C VAL A 245 -9.58 2.28 9.63
N ARG A 246 -9.84 1.21 10.37
CA ARG A 246 -9.29 0.98 11.72
C ARG A 246 -8.55 -0.34 11.79
N LEU A 247 -7.60 -0.40 12.70
CA LEU A 247 -6.90 -1.65 13.00
C LEU A 247 -7.91 -2.70 13.47
N GLY A 248 -7.84 -3.89 12.87
CA GLY A 248 -8.75 -5.00 13.16
C GLY A 248 -10.04 -5.03 12.34
N ASP A 249 -10.32 -3.99 11.54
CA ASP A 249 -11.49 -4.00 10.66
C ASP A 249 -11.42 -5.16 9.66
N THR A 250 -12.59 -5.69 9.31
CA THR A 250 -12.72 -6.71 8.28
C THR A 250 -12.94 -6.05 6.93
N ALA A 251 -12.16 -6.46 5.94
CA ALA A 251 -12.33 -6.05 4.56
C ALA A 251 -12.71 -7.25 3.69
N GLU A 252 -13.58 -7.01 2.72
CA GLU A 252 -13.87 -7.95 1.64
C GLU A 252 -12.90 -7.70 0.49
N ILE A 253 -12.17 -8.75 0.09
CA ILE A 253 -11.14 -8.66 -0.93
C ILE A 253 -11.62 -9.37 -2.18
N THR A 254 -11.67 -8.63 -3.29
CA THR A 254 -11.95 -9.19 -4.62
C THR A 254 -10.72 -9.05 -5.51
N LEU A 255 -10.44 -10.10 -6.29
CA LEU A 255 -9.35 -10.10 -7.25
C LEU A 255 -9.91 -10.08 -8.67
N ASN A 256 -9.27 -9.36 -9.56
CA ASN A 256 -9.67 -9.36 -10.98
C ASN A 256 -9.59 -10.76 -11.63
N ALA A 257 -8.68 -11.60 -11.13
CA ALA A 257 -8.54 -12.98 -11.62
C ALA A 257 -9.66 -13.92 -11.12
N TYR A 258 -10.33 -13.58 -10.02
CA TYR A 258 -11.37 -14.40 -9.37
C TYR A 258 -12.50 -13.50 -8.85
N PRO A 259 -13.29 -12.85 -9.74
CA PRO A 259 -14.30 -11.87 -9.36
C PRO A 259 -15.43 -12.48 -8.51
N ASP A 260 -15.75 -13.75 -8.73
CA ASP A 260 -16.86 -14.46 -8.05
C ASP A 260 -16.44 -15.10 -6.71
N HIS A 261 -15.17 -14.93 -6.32
CA HIS A 261 -14.63 -15.49 -5.07
C HIS A 261 -14.09 -14.39 -4.15
N PRO A 262 -14.95 -13.75 -3.36
CA PRO A 262 -14.50 -12.76 -2.38
C PRO A 262 -13.78 -13.45 -1.21
N PHE A 263 -12.66 -12.87 -0.80
CA PHE A 263 -11.89 -13.29 0.36
C PHE A 263 -12.17 -12.34 1.51
N LYS A 264 -12.11 -12.83 2.73
CA LYS A 264 -12.21 -11.99 3.93
C LYS A 264 -10.82 -11.81 4.50
N GLY A 265 -10.46 -10.56 4.73
CA GLY A 265 -9.21 -10.18 5.38
C GLY A 265 -9.45 -9.29 6.58
N ARG A 266 -8.43 -9.14 7.41
CA ARG A 266 -8.44 -8.26 8.57
C ARG A 266 -7.29 -7.27 8.49
N VAL A 267 -7.56 -5.99 8.78
CA VAL A 267 -6.52 -4.97 8.88
C VAL A 267 -5.55 -5.32 10.02
N SER A 268 -4.33 -5.67 9.64
CA SER A 268 -3.26 -6.03 10.57
C SER A 268 -2.33 -4.87 10.90
N ASN A 269 -2.22 -3.89 9.97
CA ASN A 269 -1.38 -2.72 10.16
C ASN A 269 -1.84 -1.55 9.31
N ILE A 270 -1.71 -0.34 9.84
CA ILE A 270 -1.92 0.92 9.14
C ILE A 270 -0.62 1.70 9.23
N GLY A 271 -0.03 2.03 8.08
CA GLY A 271 1.21 2.78 8.00
C GLY A 271 1.07 4.17 8.60
N MET A 272 2.03 4.56 9.45
CA MET A 272 2.03 5.88 10.08
C MET A 272 2.66 6.97 9.20
N ILE A 273 3.24 6.58 8.08
CA ILE A 273 3.92 7.49 7.14
C ILE A 273 3.09 7.52 5.87
N LEU A 274 2.68 8.72 5.47
CA LEU A 274 2.04 8.96 4.19
C LEU A 274 3.10 9.08 3.09
N ASP A 275 2.79 8.52 1.93
CA ASP A 275 3.56 8.80 0.72
C ASP A 275 3.33 10.26 0.31
N PRO A 276 4.38 11.10 0.27
CA PRO A 276 4.21 12.53 0.00
C PRO A 276 3.79 12.83 -1.44
N GLY A 277 4.04 11.91 -2.39
CA GLY A 277 3.69 12.09 -3.80
C GLY A 277 2.21 11.87 -4.07
N ILE A 278 1.62 10.86 -3.47
CA ILE A 278 0.22 10.46 -3.71
C ILE A 278 -0.69 10.63 -2.49
N ARG A 279 -0.14 11.05 -1.34
CA ARG A 279 -0.86 11.28 -0.06
C ARG A 279 -1.69 10.09 0.40
N THR A 280 -1.13 8.91 0.30
CA THR A 280 -1.76 7.67 0.77
C THR A 280 -0.98 7.03 1.90
N ALA A 281 -1.69 6.34 2.79
CA ALA A 281 -1.09 5.44 3.77
C ALA A 281 -1.19 3.99 3.28
N LYS A 282 -0.15 3.20 3.55
CA LYS A 282 -0.17 1.76 3.29
C LYS A 282 -0.97 1.04 4.38
N VAL A 283 -2.10 0.47 4.00
CA VAL A 283 -2.90 -0.40 4.88
C VAL A 283 -2.64 -1.85 4.51
N ARG A 284 -2.25 -2.65 5.50
CA ARG A 284 -1.99 -4.09 5.32
C ARG A 284 -3.16 -4.89 5.86
N ILE A 285 -3.72 -5.70 5.00
CA ILE A 285 -4.84 -6.59 5.30
C ILE A 285 -4.31 -8.02 5.22
N GLU A 286 -4.35 -8.74 6.32
CA GLU A 286 -3.97 -10.15 6.35
C GLU A 286 -5.11 -11.01 5.82
N VAL A 287 -4.79 -11.88 4.86
CA VAL A 287 -5.74 -12.78 4.19
C VAL A 287 -5.18 -14.20 4.20
N PRO A 288 -5.90 -15.17 4.75
CA PRO A 288 -5.54 -16.59 4.59
C PRO A 288 -5.54 -16.97 3.11
N ASN A 289 -4.48 -17.63 2.66
CA ASN A 289 -4.35 -18.04 1.27
C ASN A 289 -4.73 -19.51 1.08
N PRO A 290 -5.83 -19.81 0.40
CA PRO A 290 -6.21 -21.20 0.07
C PRO A 290 -5.35 -21.83 -1.04
N GLY A 291 -4.26 -21.17 -1.46
CA GLY A 291 -3.34 -21.64 -2.49
C GLY A 291 -3.55 -21.03 -3.87
N ILE A 292 -4.54 -20.15 -4.03
CA ILE A 292 -4.84 -19.47 -5.31
C ILE A 292 -4.38 -18.02 -5.37
N LEU A 293 -4.14 -17.38 -4.22
CA LEU A 293 -3.60 -16.03 -4.16
C LEU A 293 -2.11 -16.05 -4.52
N ARG A 294 -1.76 -15.39 -5.63
CA ARG A 294 -0.37 -15.27 -6.07
C ARG A 294 0.16 -13.88 -5.79
N LEU A 295 1.41 -13.80 -5.39
CA LEU A 295 2.09 -12.53 -5.15
C LEU A 295 2.09 -11.68 -6.43
N GLY A 296 1.86 -10.37 -6.27
CA GLY A 296 1.76 -9.43 -7.38
C GLY A 296 0.36 -9.31 -8.02
N MET A 297 -0.64 -10.12 -7.62
CA MET A 297 -2.02 -9.94 -8.09
C MET A 297 -2.59 -8.62 -7.58
N PHE A 298 -3.35 -7.93 -8.45
CA PHE A 298 -4.15 -6.78 -8.05
C PHE A 298 -5.42 -7.21 -7.33
N ALA A 299 -5.74 -6.50 -6.28
CA ALA A 299 -6.91 -6.73 -5.45
C ALA A 299 -7.65 -5.43 -5.18
N LYS A 300 -8.96 -5.52 -4.98
CA LYS A 300 -9.79 -4.46 -4.42
C LYS A 300 -10.18 -4.87 -3.01
N ALA A 301 -10.02 -3.96 -2.05
CA ALA A 301 -10.47 -4.14 -0.68
C ALA A 301 -11.67 -3.21 -0.44
N THR A 302 -12.78 -3.78 -0.03
CA THR A 302 -14.00 -3.05 0.32
C THR A 302 -14.15 -3.07 1.84
N PHE A 303 -14.09 -1.89 2.44
CA PHE A 303 -14.37 -1.67 3.84
C PHE A 303 -15.80 -1.20 3.99
N ARG A 304 -16.58 -1.85 4.84
CA ARG A 304 -17.95 -1.43 5.18
C ARG A 304 -17.91 -0.63 6.46
N GLY A 305 -18.38 0.62 6.39
CA GLY A 305 -18.50 1.49 7.55
C GLY A 305 -19.42 0.88 8.61
N GLN A 306 -19.16 1.17 9.87
CA GLN A 306 -19.99 0.71 10.98
C GLN A 306 -21.21 1.62 11.20
N THR A 307 -21.17 2.84 10.68
CA THR A 307 -22.21 3.83 10.86
C THR A 307 -23.18 3.76 9.67
N LYS A 308 -24.44 3.51 9.97
CA LYS A 308 -25.52 3.64 8.99
C LYS A 308 -25.87 5.12 8.88
N GLU A 309 -25.61 5.70 7.73
CA GLU A 309 -26.06 7.04 7.39
C GLU A 309 -27.40 6.94 6.67
N MET A 310 -28.31 7.88 6.98
CA MET A 310 -29.61 7.93 6.31
C MET A 310 -29.46 8.71 5.01
N HIS A 311 -29.47 7.99 3.91
CA HIS A 311 -29.39 8.58 2.57
C HIS A 311 -30.75 8.77 1.98
N THR A 312 -30.96 9.85 1.23
CA THR A 312 -32.20 10.08 0.48
C THR A 312 -32.20 9.19 -0.75
N VAL A 313 -33.27 8.45 -0.98
CA VAL A 313 -33.43 7.61 -2.17
C VAL A 313 -34.69 7.97 -2.92
N VAL A 314 -34.61 7.89 -4.23
CA VAL A 314 -35.73 8.09 -5.16
C VAL A 314 -35.70 6.95 -6.21
N PRO A 315 -36.80 6.71 -6.91
CA PRO A 315 -36.78 5.82 -8.06
C PRO A 315 -35.74 6.28 -9.09
N ALA A 316 -35.00 5.35 -9.65
CA ALA A 316 -33.98 5.66 -10.66
C ALA A 316 -34.58 6.40 -11.88
N SER A 317 -35.86 6.12 -12.21
CA SER A 317 -36.63 6.87 -13.24
C SER A 317 -36.89 8.32 -12.92
N ALA A 318 -36.81 8.72 -11.65
CA ALA A 318 -37.00 10.11 -11.21
C ALA A 318 -35.74 10.97 -11.38
N VAL A 319 -34.61 10.35 -11.66
CA VAL A 319 -33.34 11.05 -11.90
C VAL A 319 -33.09 11.21 -13.39
N LEU A 320 -32.89 12.44 -13.80
CA LEU A 320 -32.54 12.80 -15.18
C LEU A 320 -31.06 13.03 -15.29
N HIS A 321 -30.38 12.18 -16.04
CA HIS A 321 -28.95 12.32 -16.33
C HIS A 321 -28.75 13.16 -17.59
N MET A 322 -28.21 14.37 -17.43
CA MET A 322 -27.90 15.26 -18.55
C MET A 322 -26.43 15.66 -18.53
N HIS A 323 -25.67 15.22 -19.54
CA HIS A 323 -24.21 15.39 -19.60
C HIS A 323 -23.57 14.82 -18.32
N ASP A 324 -22.84 15.65 -17.58
CA ASP A 324 -22.18 15.23 -16.33
C ASP A 324 -22.93 15.65 -15.06
N ARG A 325 -24.27 15.89 -15.17
CA ARG A 325 -25.08 16.36 -14.04
C ARG A 325 -26.39 15.61 -13.94
N ASP A 326 -26.82 15.41 -12.71
CA ASP A 326 -28.09 14.79 -12.37
C ASP A 326 -29.09 15.83 -11.94
N PHE A 327 -30.32 15.63 -12.35
CA PHE A 327 -31.44 16.54 -12.03
C PHE A 327 -32.65 15.71 -11.59
N VAL A 328 -33.46 16.32 -10.73
CA VAL A 328 -34.83 15.87 -10.40
C VAL A 328 -35.82 17.00 -10.62
N PHE A 329 -37.05 16.68 -10.88
CA PHE A 329 -38.15 17.66 -10.96
C PHE A 329 -38.97 17.65 -9.69
N VAL A 330 -39.02 18.78 -9.01
CA VAL A 330 -39.83 19.00 -7.78
C VAL A 330 -41.05 19.83 -8.11
N PRO A 331 -42.20 19.54 -7.51
CA PRO A 331 -43.38 20.39 -7.71
C PRO A 331 -43.15 21.80 -7.17
N ALA A 332 -43.66 22.81 -7.91
CA ALA A 332 -43.56 24.20 -7.58
C ALA A 332 -45.00 24.83 -7.57
N PRO A 333 -45.19 26.05 -7.01
CA PRO A 333 -46.45 26.76 -7.08
C PRO A 333 -46.98 26.91 -8.52
N ASP A 334 -48.24 27.13 -8.67
CA ASP A 334 -48.95 27.33 -9.94
C ASP A 334 -48.86 26.11 -10.89
N LYS A 335 -48.84 24.90 -10.35
CA LYS A 335 -48.77 23.64 -11.12
C LYS A 335 -47.54 23.56 -12.04
N LYS A 336 -46.45 24.19 -11.64
CA LYS A 336 -45.15 24.14 -12.32
C LYS A 336 -44.26 23.11 -11.70
N PHE A 337 -43.22 22.75 -12.43
CA PHE A 337 -42.12 21.90 -11.94
C PHE A 337 -40.80 22.66 -11.94
N ARG A 338 -40.04 22.51 -10.89
CA ARG A 338 -38.70 23.08 -10.81
C ARG A 338 -37.65 21.98 -11.02
N ARG A 339 -36.74 22.20 -11.94
CA ARG A 339 -35.58 21.33 -12.15
C ARG A 339 -34.50 21.67 -11.12
N VAL A 340 -34.20 20.72 -10.28
CA VAL A 340 -33.18 20.85 -9.19
C VAL A 340 -32.01 19.96 -9.50
N GLY A 341 -30.80 20.55 -9.51
CA GLY A 341 -29.56 19.79 -9.63
C GLY A 341 -29.33 18.97 -8.35
N VAL A 342 -29.03 17.71 -8.52
CA VAL A 342 -28.70 16.78 -7.43
C VAL A 342 -27.37 16.10 -7.71
N VAL A 343 -26.76 15.53 -6.67
CA VAL A 343 -25.63 14.61 -6.82
C VAL A 343 -26.16 13.20 -6.60
N GLY A 344 -26.34 12.46 -7.69
CA GLY A 344 -26.75 11.07 -7.65
C GLY A 344 -25.64 10.18 -7.11
N GLY A 345 -26.01 9.14 -6.39
CA GLY A 345 -25.16 8.00 -6.03
C GLY A 345 -25.48 6.80 -6.90
N ASP A 346 -24.99 5.64 -6.48
CA ASP A 346 -25.27 4.38 -7.14
C ASP A 346 -26.72 3.92 -6.88
N VAL A 347 -27.22 3.03 -7.73
CA VAL A 347 -28.46 2.31 -7.45
C VAL A 347 -28.26 1.37 -6.28
N LEU A 348 -29.28 1.19 -5.46
CA LEU A 348 -29.18 0.34 -4.29
C LEU A 348 -28.96 -1.13 -4.71
N PRO A 349 -27.97 -1.83 -4.14
CA PRO A 349 -27.72 -3.25 -4.44
C PRO A 349 -28.94 -4.14 -4.17
N ASP A 350 -29.70 -3.83 -3.12
CA ASP A 350 -30.87 -4.59 -2.70
C ASP A 350 -32.14 -4.25 -3.51
N ASN A 351 -32.17 -3.08 -4.17
CA ASN A 351 -33.30 -2.65 -5.00
C ASN A 351 -32.81 -1.75 -6.16
N PRO A 352 -32.52 -2.33 -7.33
CA PRO A 352 -31.98 -1.59 -8.48
C PRO A 352 -32.96 -0.55 -9.07
N ASN A 353 -34.20 -0.51 -8.61
CA ASN A 353 -35.15 0.53 -9.00
C ASN A 353 -35.01 1.82 -8.18
N LEU A 354 -34.22 1.81 -7.10
CA LEU A 354 -33.97 2.97 -6.26
C LEU A 354 -32.52 3.44 -6.44
N GLN A 355 -32.37 4.75 -6.59
CA GLN A 355 -31.09 5.43 -6.68
C GLN A 355 -30.89 6.34 -5.48
N GLU A 356 -29.70 6.33 -4.93
CA GLU A 356 -29.27 7.22 -3.86
C GLU A 356 -29.10 8.65 -4.38
N ILE A 357 -29.46 9.64 -3.56
CA ILE A 357 -29.18 11.05 -3.77
C ILE A 357 -28.31 11.54 -2.61
N LYS A 358 -27.04 11.83 -2.91
CA LYS A 358 -26.03 12.26 -1.93
C LYS A 358 -26.26 13.70 -1.47
N SER A 359 -26.74 14.58 -2.38
CA SER A 359 -27.05 15.97 -2.04
C SER A 359 -28.03 16.58 -3.03
N GLY A 360 -28.66 17.68 -2.62
CA GLY A 360 -29.63 18.43 -3.45
C GLY A 360 -31.09 18.09 -3.20
N LEU A 361 -31.40 17.00 -2.49
CA LEU A 361 -32.78 16.60 -2.14
C LEU A 361 -32.81 16.13 -0.68
N LYS A 362 -33.92 16.44 0.02
CA LYS A 362 -34.14 16.00 1.41
C LYS A 362 -35.19 14.89 1.45
N PRO A 363 -35.10 13.97 2.42
CA PRO A 363 -36.20 13.02 2.68
C PRO A 363 -37.52 13.75 2.91
N GLY A 364 -38.62 13.19 2.42
CA GLY A 364 -39.93 13.79 2.49
C GLY A 364 -40.27 14.76 1.36
N GLN A 365 -39.33 15.14 0.52
CA GLN A 365 -39.61 15.98 -0.65
C GLN A 365 -40.26 15.16 -1.77
N GLN A 366 -41.24 15.74 -2.42
CA GLN A 366 -41.87 15.12 -3.59
C GLN A 366 -41.08 15.39 -4.85
N VAL A 367 -40.92 14.36 -5.66
CA VAL A 367 -40.30 14.43 -6.98
C VAL A 367 -41.17 13.75 -8.02
N VAL A 368 -41.01 14.11 -9.27
CA VAL A 368 -41.68 13.46 -10.39
C VAL A 368 -41.14 12.06 -10.56
N SER A 369 -42.01 11.06 -10.65
CA SER A 369 -41.60 9.64 -10.71
C SER A 369 -40.87 9.24 -11.99
N ASN A 370 -41.06 10.00 -13.09
CA ASN A 370 -40.39 9.78 -14.37
C ASN A 370 -39.92 11.11 -14.96
N ALA A 371 -38.67 11.45 -14.64
CA ALA A 371 -38.06 12.71 -15.04
C ALA A 371 -37.80 12.81 -16.56
N LEU A 372 -37.47 11.69 -17.21
CA LEU A 372 -37.20 11.67 -18.64
C LEU A 372 -38.44 11.99 -19.47
N VAL A 373 -39.63 11.47 -19.07
CA VAL A 373 -40.89 11.74 -19.77
C VAL A 373 -41.24 13.22 -19.65
N LEU A 374 -41.08 13.81 -18.46
CA LEU A 374 -41.32 15.23 -18.27
C LEU A 374 -40.36 16.09 -19.11
N ASP A 375 -39.08 15.78 -19.11
CA ASP A 375 -38.06 16.51 -19.89
C ASP A 375 -38.37 16.46 -21.39
N HIS A 376 -38.83 15.30 -21.89
CA HIS A 376 -39.22 15.18 -23.30
C HIS A 376 -40.42 16.06 -23.66
N VAL A 377 -41.41 16.21 -22.79
CA VAL A 377 -42.57 17.11 -22.99
C VAL A 377 -42.14 18.57 -22.95
N LEU A 378 -41.14 18.91 -22.14
CA LEU A 378 -40.60 20.28 -22.05
C LEU A 378 -39.75 20.67 -23.25
N ALA A 379 -39.25 19.71 -24.01
CA ALA A 379 -38.41 19.94 -25.19
C ALA A 379 -39.21 20.08 -26.51
N GLN A 380 -40.51 19.84 -26.47
CA GLN A 380 -41.46 20.05 -27.57
C GLN A 380 -42.09 21.43 -27.54
#